data_eeb3a1df2d299f9f38db8d333f774937
#
_entry.id   eeb3a1df2d299f9f38db8d333f774937
#
_cell.length_a   1.000
_cell.length_b   1.000
_cell.length_c   1.000
_cell.angle_alpha   90.00
_cell.angle_beta   90.00
_cell.angle_gamma   90.00
#
_symmetry.space_group_name_H-M   'P 1'
#
loop_
_entity.id
_entity.type
_entity.pdbx_description
1 polymer ?
#
loop_
_entity_poly.entity_id
_entity_poly.type
_entity_poly.pdbx_seq_one_letter_code
_entity_poly.pdbx_strand_id
1 'polypeptide(L)'
;GEPFEPDPPAEPAIDDLERAVDSIVLMKNLSELAVDLAYGAVLFDTEALATEVSNLEVEVDALQSRFEAWTLRAAKAAADPVSLRGLIHLGVATEEISDAAVEIAEGVLRDLSVHPVVEMAVRESDEIITRTPVEAGSALAGTRVEDGVPATDISTSVLAIRRPDEGWLVGPDLDTTIRVGDVIISKGTRTSATEFASLADV
;
A
#
# COMPACT_ATOMS: atom_id res chain seq x y z
N GLY A 1 -9.71 50.52 8.59
CA GLY A 1 -10.21 49.45 7.76
C GLY A 1 -10.32 48.20 8.61
N GLU A 2 -11.50 47.62 8.67
CA GLU A 2 -11.67 46.32 9.31
C GLU A 2 -10.82 45.28 8.59
N PRO A 3 -10.22 44.32 9.29
CA PRO A 3 -9.51 43.21 8.64
C PRO A 3 -10.50 42.40 7.79
N PHE A 4 -10.13 42.12 6.57
CA PHE A 4 -10.87 41.23 5.67
C PHE A 4 -10.90 39.84 6.28
N GLU A 5 -12.03 39.42 6.83
CA GLU A 5 -12.29 38.01 7.15
C GLU A 5 -12.83 37.32 5.89
N PRO A 6 -12.14 36.34 5.33
CA PRO A 6 -12.68 35.59 4.22
C PRO A 6 -13.95 34.82 4.63
N ASP A 7 -14.96 34.82 3.76
CA ASP A 7 -16.15 34.00 3.95
C ASP A 7 -15.75 32.51 4.12
N PRO A 8 -16.43 31.76 5.01
CA PRO A 8 -16.18 30.33 5.14
C PRO A 8 -16.42 29.64 3.79
N PRO A 9 -15.62 28.61 3.46
CA PRO A 9 -15.79 27.88 2.21
C PRO A 9 -17.20 27.26 2.16
N ALA A 10 -17.78 27.18 0.96
CA ALA A 10 -19.08 26.54 0.74
C ALA A 10 -19.00 25.04 1.09
N GLU A 11 -20.08 24.45 1.64
CA GLU A 11 -20.13 23.01 2.01
C GLU A 11 -19.59 22.07 0.91
N PRO A 12 -19.92 22.22 -0.39
CA PRO A 12 -19.37 21.37 -1.44
C PRO A 12 -17.83 21.44 -1.56
N ALA A 13 -17.21 22.57 -1.19
CA ALA A 13 -15.75 22.71 -1.21
C ALA A 13 -15.08 21.98 -0.05
N ILE A 14 -15.74 21.85 1.07
CA ILE A 14 -15.28 21.09 2.22
C ILE A 14 -15.29 19.59 1.88
N ASP A 15 -16.39 19.09 1.30
CA ASP A 15 -16.50 17.69 0.86
C ASP A 15 -15.44 17.32 -0.18
N ASP A 16 -15.17 18.20 -1.16
CA ASP A 16 -14.14 17.98 -2.18
C ASP A 16 -12.72 17.97 -1.56
N LEU A 17 -12.47 18.81 -0.55
CA LEU A 17 -11.22 18.84 0.17
C LEU A 17 -11.02 17.58 1.03
N GLU A 18 -12.05 17.13 1.74
CA GLU A 18 -12.00 15.89 2.52
C GLU A 18 -11.68 14.70 1.63
N ARG A 19 -12.35 14.57 0.47
CA ARG A 19 -12.06 13.53 -0.51
C ARG A 19 -10.63 13.60 -1.08
N ALA A 20 -10.10 14.80 -1.29
CA ALA A 20 -8.70 14.98 -1.69
C ALA A 20 -7.75 14.51 -0.59
N VAL A 21 -8.02 14.84 0.67
CA VAL A 21 -7.22 14.39 1.82
C VAL A 21 -7.29 12.88 1.98
N ASP A 22 -8.46 12.26 1.88
CA ASP A 22 -8.60 10.80 1.96
C ASP A 22 -7.83 10.11 0.83
N SER A 23 -7.88 10.68 -0.39
CA SER A 23 -7.14 10.14 -1.53
C SER A 23 -5.62 10.20 -1.32
N ILE A 24 -5.09 11.33 -0.83
CA ILE A 24 -3.64 11.46 -0.60
C ILE A 24 -3.15 10.59 0.56
N VAL A 25 -3.95 10.39 1.59
CA VAL A 25 -3.62 9.47 2.70
C VAL A 25 -3.54 8.03 2.18
N LEU A 26 -4.49 7.62 1.34
CA LEU A 26 -4.46 6.28 0.75
C LEU A 26 -3.27 6.14 -0.21
N MET A 27 -3.02 7.11 -1.10
CA MET A 27 -1.85 7.10 -1.99
C MET A 27 -0.56 6.96 -1.21
N LYS A 28 -0.38 7.73 -0.14
CA LYS A 28 0.79 7.65 0.75
C LYS A 28 0.95 6.24 1.32
N ASN A 29 -0.10 5.63 1.83
CA ASN A 29 -0.05 4.29 2.42
C ASN A 29 0.31 3.22 1.36
N LEU A 30 -0.24 3.34 0.14
CA LEU A 30 0.08 2.43 -0.97
C LEU A 30 1.52 2.61 -1.46
N SER A 31 2.02 3.84 -1.53
CA SER A 31 3.41 4.11 -1.94
C SER A 31 4.42 3.60 -0.91
N GLU A 32 4.14 3.74 0.40
CA GLU A 32 4.96 3.12 1.45
C GLU A 32 5.01 1.60 1.31
N LEU A 33 3.84 0.97 1.09
CA LEU A 33 3.76 -0.47 0.85
C LEU A 33 4.53 -0.88 -0.41
N ALA A 34 4.43 -0.10 -1.50
CA ALA A 34 5.16 -0.36 -2.75
C ALA A 34 6.68 -0.36 -2.53
N VAL A 35 7.20 0.58 -1.75
CA VAL A 35 8.63 0.62 -1.38
C VAL A 35 9.03 -0.62 -0.59
N ASP A 36 8.27 -1.01 0.42
CA ASP A 36 8.54 -2.19 1.24
C ASP A 36 8.55 -3.46 0.37
N LEU A 37 7.58 -3.61 -0.53
CA LEU A 37 7.50 -4.75 -1.44
C LEU A 37 8.64 -4.76 -2.47
N ALA A 38 9.02 -3.59 -3.01
CA ALA A 38 10.11 -3.47 -3.98
C ALA A 38 11.44 -3.90 -3.38
N TYR A 39 11.77 -3.43 -2.17
CA TYR A 39 12.94 -3.90 -1.45
C TYR A 39 12.85 -5.39 -1.13
N GLY A 40 11.70 -5.89 -0.67
CA GLY A 40 11.46 -7.31 -0.43
C GLY A 40 11.67 -8.15 -1.70
N ALA A 41 11.16 -7.68 -2.84
CA ALA A 41 11.34 -8.35 -4.13
C ALA A 41 12.82 -8.50 -4.50
N VAL A 42 13.60 -7.41 -4.39
CA VAL A 42 15.05 -7.42 -4.69
C VAL A 42 15.82 -8.27 -3.69
N LEU A 43 15.53 -8.13 -2.39
CA LEU A 43 16.25 -8.84 -1.35
C LEU A 43 16.05 -10.35 -1.41
N PHE A 44 14.86 -10.80 -1.79
CA PHE A 44 14.48 -12.22 -1.81
C PHE A 44 14.34 -12.79 -3.22
N ASP A 45 14.69 -12.02 -4.25
CA ASP A 45 14.60 -12.39 -5.67
C ASP A 45 13.21 -12.95 -6.02
N THR A 46 12.16 -12.19 -5.70
CA THR A 46 10.77 -12.65 -5.74
C THR A 46 9.95 -11.88 -6.77
N GLU A 47 9.78 -12.44 -7.98
CA GLU A 47 8.94 -11.86 -9.06
C GLU A 47 7.49 -11.61 -8.60
N ALA A 48 6.97 -12.46 -7.71
CA ALA A 48 5.61 -12.30 -7.22
C ALA A 48 5.42 -11.01 -6.41
N LEU A 49 6.41 -10.59 -5.59
CA LEU A 49 6.38 -9.31 -4.90
C LEU A 49 6.57 -8.15 -5.88
N ALA A 50 7.50 -8.28 -6.83
CA ALA A 50 7.72 -7.27 -7.87
C ALA A 50 6.45 -7.00 -8.70
N THR A 51 5.69 -8.06 -9.00
CA THR A 51 4.38 -7.94 -9.68
C THR A 51 3.37 -7.17 -8.83
N GLU A 52 3.34 -7.38 -7.52
CA GLU A 52 2.43 -6.62 -6.65
C GLU A 52 2.82 -5.13 -6.55
N VAL A 53 4.10 -4.77 -6.69
CA VAL A 53 4.52 -3.36 -6.80
C VAL A 53 3.89 -2.71 -8.04
N SER A 54 3.92 -3.37 -9.19
CA SER A 54 3.27 -2.87 -10.41
C SER A 54 1.74 -2.75 -10.26
N ASN A 55 1.10 -3.65 -9.50
CA ASN A 55 -0.33 -3.53 -9.20
C ASN A 55 -0.64 -2.33 -8.29
N LEU A 56 0.25 -2.01 -7.35
CA LEU A 56 0.11 -0.85 -6.46
C LEU A 56 0.25 0.46 -7.23
N GLU A 57 1.21 0.55 -8.15
CA GLU A 57 1.41 1.73 -8.99
C GLU A 57 0.16 2.07 -9.80
N VAL A 58 -0.47 1.08 -10.45
CA VAL A 58 -1.73 1.29 -11.18
C VAL A 58 -2.83 1.88 -10.27
N GLU A 59 -2.91 1.46 -9.03
CA GLU A 59 -3.89 2.01 -8.06
C GLU A 59 -3.52 3.43 -7.62
N VAL A 60 -2.22 3.70 -7.39
CA VAL A 60 -1.72 5.04 -7.03
C VAL A 60 -2.01 6.03 -8.15
N ASP A 61 -1.77 5.69 -9.41
CA ASP A 61 -2.09 6.50 -10.58
C ASP A 61 -3.59 6.84 -10.69
N ALA A 62 -4.44 5.84 -10.46
CA ALA A 62 -5.88 6.04 -10.46
C ALA A 62 -6.34 6.96 -9.32
N LEU A 63 -5.69 6.86 -8.15
CA LEU A 63 -5.94 7.73 -7.01
C LEU A 63 -5.42 9.14 -7.26
N GLN A 64 -4.26 9.30 -7.89
CA GLN A 64 -3.71 10.60 -8.25
C GLN A 64 -4.68 11.39 -9.14
N SER A 65 -5.19 10.77 -10.18
CA SER A 65 -6.16 11.42 -11.07
C SER A 65 -7.42 11.90 -10.32
N ARG A 66 -7.90 11.11 -9.36
CA ARG A 66 -9.04 11.47 -8.51
C ARG A 66 -8.69 12.60 -7.53
N PHE A 67 -7.53 12.49 -6.89
CA PHE A 67 -7.00 13.50 -5.97
C PHE A 67 -6.87 14.86 -6.65
N GLU A 68 -6.28 14.92 -7.84
CA GLU A 68 -6.16 16.15 -8.62
C GLU A 68 -7.54 16.76 -8.94
N ALA A 69 -8.49 15.93 -9.38
CA ALA A 69 -9.84 16.39 -9.68
C ALA A 69 -10.56 16.97 -8.46
N TRP A 70 -10.43 16.34 -7.28
CA TRP A 70 -11.01 16.85 -6.04
C TRP A 70 -10.32 18.14 -5.58
N THR A 71 -8.97 18.17 -5.63
CA THR A 71 -8.18 19.35 -5.25
C THR A 71 -8.51 20.57 -6.13
N LEU A 72 -8.64 20.39 -7.45
CA LEU A 72 -9.03 21.46 -8.36
C LEU A 72 -10.46 21.98 -8.11
N ARG A 73 -11.40 21.09 -7.78
CA ARG A 73 -12.76 21.50 -7.40
C ARG A 73 -12.78 22.28 -6.09
N ALA A 74 -12.04 21.81 -5.08
CA ALA A 74 -11.88 22.51 -3.81
C ALA A 74 -11.24 23.91 -4.02
N ALA A 75 -10.21 23.99 -4.87
CA ALA A 75 -9.54 25.25 -5.19
C ALA A 75 -10.46 26.26 -5.87
N LYS A 76 -11.38 25.83 -6.72
CA LYS A 76 -12.35 26.71 -7.39
C LYS A 76 -13.30 27.39 -6.40
N ALA A 77 -13.61 26.74 -5.30
CA ALA A 77 -14.53 27.24 -4.29
C ALA A 77 -13.81 27.82 -3.05
N ALA A 78 -12.48 27.70 -2.96
CA ALA A 78 -11.69 28.22 -1.85
C ALA A 78 -11.55 29.74 -1.92
N ALA A 79 -11.60 30.40 -0.76
CA ALA A 79 -11.31 31.83 -0.64
C ALA A 79 -9.84 32.16 -1.00
N ASP A 80 -8.93 31.24 -0.71
CA ASP A 80 -7.50 31.31 -1.10
C ASP A 80 -7.07 29.98 -1.76
N PRO A 81 -7.14 29.87 -3.10
CA PRO A 81 -6.70 28.68 -3.82
C PRO A 81 -5.20 28.38 -3.66
N VAL A 82 -4.38 29.40 -3.35
CA VAL A 82 -2.92 29.23 -3.19
C VAL A 82 -2.58 28.36 -1.97
N SER A 83 -3.45 28.34 -0.96
CA SER A 83 -3.29 27.52 0.23
C SER A 83 -3.27 26.00 -0.10
N LEU A 84 -3.90 25.57 -1.20
CA LEU A 84 -3.94 24.17 -1.65
C LEU A 84 -2.70 23.73 -2.45
N ARG A 85 -1.80 24.66 -2.76
CA ARG A 85 -0.57 24.35 -3.51
C ARG A 85 0.29 23.28 -2.83
N GLY A 86 0.38 23.33 -1.50
CA GLY A 86 1.11 22.32 -0.72
C GLY A 86 0.54 20.93 -0.88
N LEU A 87 -0.78 20.80 -0.96
CA LEU A 87 -1.48 19.54 -1.17
C LEU A 87 -1.14 18.95 -2.55
N ILE A 88 -1.15 19.77 -3.61
CA ILE A 88 -0.75 19.33 -4.96
C ILE A 88 0.69 18.82 -4.97
N HIS A 89 1.63 19.56 -4.35
CA HIS A 89 3.02 19.12 -4.26
C HIS A 89 3.17 17.79 -3.52
N LEU A 90 2.37 17.57 -2.48
CA LEU A 90 2.38 16.31 -1.75
C LEU A 90 1.89 15.16 -2.63
N GLY A 91 0.85 15.37 -3.45
CA GLY A 91 0.36 14.37 -4.40
C GLY A 91 1.43 13.95 -5.40
N VAL A 92 2.09 14.91 -6.03
CA VAL A 92 3.18 14.65 -6.99
C VAL A 92 4.33 13.90 -6.33
N ALA A 93 4.77 14.32 -5.13
CA ALA A 93 5.85 13.65 -4.43
C ALA A 93 5.50 12.20 -4.03
N THR A 94 4.24 11.93 -3.73
CA THR A 94 3.76 10.59 -3.38
C THR A 94 3.76 9.67 -4.60
N GLU A 95 3.39 10.17 -5.75
CA GLU A 95 3.45 9.42 -7.02
C GLU A 95 4.90 9.15 -7.42
N GLU A 96 5.81 10.12 -7.33
CA GLU A 96 7.24 9.92 -7.59
C GLU A 96 7.85 8.81 -6.69
N ILE A 97 7.36 8.64 -5.45
CA ILE A 97 7.79 7.55 -4.57
C ILE A 97 7.30 6.20 -5.11
N SER A 98 6.08 6.12 -5.59
CA SER A 98 5.53 4.89 -6.19
C SER A 98 6.29 4.50 -7.45
N ASP A 99 6.57 5.44 -8.33
CA ASP A 99 7.38 5.24 -9.54
C ASP A 99 8.78 4.69 -9.20
N ALA A 100 9.43 5.29 -8.19
CA ALA A 100 10.74 4.82 -7.75
C ALA A 100 10.69 3.37 -7.21
N ALA A 101 9.60 2.98 -6.55
CA ALA A 101 9.42 1.59 -6.12
C ALA A 101 9.29 0.63 -7.31
N VAL A 102 8.58 1.03 -8.37
CA VAL A 102 8.50 0.24 -9.62
C VAL A 102 9.88 0.10 -10.26
N GLU A 103 10.66 1.16 -10.37
CA GLU A 103 12.02 1.09 -10.92
C GLU A 103 12.90 0.10 -10.14
N ILE A 104 12.79 0.05 -8.82
CA ILE A 104 13.50 -0.92 -7.98
C ILE A 104 13.03 -2.35 -8.31
N ALA A 105 11.71 -2.58 -8.38
CA ALA A 105 11.12 -3.89 -8.64
C ALA A 105 11.41 -4.40 -10.07
N GLU A 106 11.51 -3.51 -11.06
CA GLU A 106 11.87 -3.86 -12.44
C GLU A 106 13.22 -4.57 -12.55
N GLY A 107 14.14 -4.32 -11.63
CA GLY A 107 15.42 -5.04 -11.55
C GLY A 107 15.20 -6.55 -11.44
N VAL A 108 14.23 -6.99 -10.65
CA VAL A 108 13.86 -8.41 -10.48
C VAL A 108 13.11 -8.92 -11.71
N LEU A 109 12.13 -8.17 -12.21
CA LEU A 109 11.32 -8.58 -13.37
C LEU A 109 12.14 -8.71 -14.66
N ARG A 110 13.28 -8.02 -14.75
CA ARG A 110 14.20 -8.07 -15.88
C ARG A 110 15.38 -9.06 -15.68
N ASP A 111 15.34 -9.88 -14.63
CA ASP A 111 16.40 -10.85 -14.31
C ASP A 111 17.80 -10.20 -14.25
N LEU A 112 17.86 -8.99 -13.69
CA LEU A 112 19.12 -8.30 -13.47
C LEU A 112 19.80 -8.90 -12.25
N SER A 113 20.98 -9.51 -12.43
CA SER A 113 21.73 -10.14 -11.35
C SER A 113 21.97 -9.18 -10.19
N VAL A 114 21.50 -9.56 -9.02
CA VAL A 114 21.70 -8.80 -7.79
C VAL A 114 23.17 -8.92 -7.35
N HIS A 115 23.77 -7.80 -6.96
CA HIS A 115 25.17 -7.81 -6.52
C HIS A 115 25.33 -8.67 -5.25
N PRO A 116 26.38 -9.49 -5.11
CA PRO A 116 26.58 -10.38 -3.94
C PRO A 116 26.48 -9.72 -2.57
N VAL A 117 26.73 -8.41 -2.48
CA VAL A 117 26.55 -7.63 -1.23
C VAL A 117 25.07 -7.60 -0.78
N VAL A 118 24.13 -7.60 -1.71
CA VAL A 118 22.70 -7.63 -1.41
C VAL A 118 22.31 -8.99 -0.82
N GLU A 119 22.84 -10.09 -1.38
CA GLU A 119 22.63 -11.43 -0.84
C GLU A 119 23.15 -11.57 0.60
N MET A 120 24.22 -10.86 0.95
CA MET A 120 24.74 -10.83 2.33
C MET A 120 23.76 -10.10 3.26
N ALA A 121 23.18 -8.98 2.85
CA ALA A 121 22.20 -8.24 3.63
C ALA A 121 20.92 -9.07 3.88
N VAL A 122 20.49 -9.85 2.89
CA VAL A 122 19.34 -10.77 3.01
C VAL A 122 19.55 -11.83 4.08
N ARG A 123 20.76 -12.39 4.19
CA ARG A 123 21.07 -13.43 5.17
C ARG A 123 21.08 -12.91 6.60
N GLU A 124 21.29 -11.62 6.80
CA GLU A 124 21.30 -10.94 8.10
C GLU A 124 19.91 -10.41 8.50
N SER A 125 18.93 -10.42 7.58
CA SER A 125 17.57 -9.99 7.86
C SER A 125 16.76 -11.14 8.48
N ASP A 126 16.32 -10.95 9.73
CA ASP A 126 15.45 -11.89 10.43
C ASP A 126 13.98 -11.75 9.98
N GLU A 127 13.61 -10.61 9.43
CA GLU A 127 12.26 -10.31 8.93
C GLU A 127 12.18 -10.42 7.42
N ILE A 128 11.10 -11.02 6.94
CA ILE A 128 10.77 -11.13 5.53
C ILE A 128 9.35 -10.64 5.25
N ILE A 129 9.13 -10.20 4.02
CA ILE A 129 7.79 -9.90 3.51
C ILE A 129 7.35 -11.08 2.64
N THR A 130 6.12 -11.51 2.83
CA THR A 130 5.55 -12.62 2.08
C THR A 130 4.25 -12.22 1.39
N ARG A 131 4.00 -12.89 0.27
CA ARG A 131 2.77 -12.82 -0.49
C ARG A 131 2.06 -14.18 -0.42
N THR A 132 0.87 -14.19 0.14
CA THR A 132 0.10 -15.41 0.38
C THR A 132 -1.26 -15.30 -0.31
N PRO A 133 -1.49 -16.00 -1.44
CA PRO A 133 -2.81 -16.10 -2.05
C PRO A 133 -3.73 -16.99 -1.22
N VAL A 134 -5.00 -16.60 -1.09
CA VAL A 134 -6.01 -17.37 -0.36
C VAL A 134 -6.86 -18.17 -1.36
N GLU A 135 -6.61 -19.46 -1.46
CA GLU A 135 -7.33 -20.36 -2.36
C GLU A 135 -8.60 -20.95 -1.73
N ALA A 136 -9.46 -21.53 -2.57
CA ALA A 136 -10.64 -22.25 -2.09
C ALA A 136 -10.20 -23.49 -1.31
N GLY A 137 -10.58 -23.59 -0.04
CA GLY A 137 -10.16 -24.68 0.86
C GLY A 137 -9.05 -24.28 1.84
N SER A 138 -8.42 -23.11 1.64
CA SER A 138 -7.45 -22.56 2.58
C SER A 138 -8.04 -22.42 3.99
N ALA A 139 -7.27 -22.77 5.01
CA ALA A 139 -7.67 -22.59 6.42
C ALA A 139 -7.84 -21.11 6.79
N LEU A 140 -7.23 -20.17 6.02
CA LEU A 140 -7.39 -18.75 6.22
C LEU A 140 -8.73 -18.22 5.71
N ALA A 141 -9.36 -18.89 4.75
CA ALA A 141 -10.61 -18.43 4.15
C ALA A 141 -11.78 -18.43 5.16
N GLY A 142 -12.38 -17.27 5.38
CA GLY A 142 -13.46 -17.08 6.34
C GLY A 142 -13.01 -16.77 7.77
N THR A 143 -11.70 -16.78 8.07
CA THR A 143 -11.17 -16.35 9.36
C THR A 143 -11.01 -14.83 9.42
N ARG A 144 -10.84 -14.29 10.62
CA ARG A 144 -10.43 -12.90 10.80
C ARG A 144 -8.90 -12.78 10.74
N VAL A 145 -8.42 -11.58 10.45
CA VAL A 145 -6.97 -11.30 10.47
C VAL A 145 -6.37 -11.69 11.82
N GLU A 146 -7.01 -11.37 12.94
CA GLU A 146 -6.54 -11.73 14.29
C GLU A 146 -6.48 -13.25 14.54
N ASP A 147 -7.35 -14.02 13.93
CA ASP A 147 -7.43 -15.48 14.10
C ASP A 147 -6.49 -16.22 13.13
N GLY A 148 -6.20 -15.61 11.97
CA GLY A 148 -5.32 -16.17 10.95
C GLY A 148 -3.82 -15.97 11.27
N VAL A 149 -3.49 -15.00 12.12
CA VAL A 149 -2.13 -14.84 12.64
C VAL A 149 -1.95 -15.81 13.81
N PRO A 150 -1.03 -16.78 13.74
CA PRO A 150 -0.82 -17.73 14.84
C PRO A 150 -0.65 -17.03 16.17
N ALA A 151 -1.55 -17.31 17.12
CA ALA A 151 -1.58 -16.66 18.43
C ALA A 151 -0.31 -16.91 19.29
N THR A 152 0.56 -17.81 18.84
CA THR A 152 1.80 -18.20 19.51
C THR A 152 3.02 -17.43 19.03
N ASP A 153 2.94 -16.69 17.92
CA ASP A 153 4.07 -15.93 17.39
C ASP A 153 3.67 -14.50 17.05
N ILE A 154 4.03 -13.59 17.93
CA ILE A 154 3.76 -12.12 17.84
C ILE A 154 4.54 -11.48 16.68
N SER A 155 5.31 -12.25 15.92
CA SER A 155 6.26 -11.76 14.93
C SER A 155 5.69 -11.62 13.49
N THR A 156 4.41 -11.98 13.27
CA THR A 156 3.78 -11.79 11.95
C THR A 156 2.73 -10.70 12.00
N SER A 157 2.80 -9.75 11.07
CA SER A 157 1.80 -8.70 10.89
C SER A 157 1.29 -8.69 9.45
N VAL A 158 -0.03 -8.55 9.26
CA VAL A 158 -0.63 -8.33 7.95
C VAL A 158 -0.49 -6.86 7.60
N LEU A 159 0.29 -6.57 6.55
CA LEU A 159 0.51 -5.22 6.05
C LEU A 159 -0.64 -4.76 5.17
N ALA A 160 -1.12 -5.65 4.30
CA ALA A 160 -2.21 -5.35 3.39
C ALA A 160 -2.91 -6.62 2.90
N ILE A 161 -4.14 -6.44 2.42
CA ILE A 161 -4.93 -7.44 1.71
C ILE A 161 -5.34 -6.84 0.37
N ARG A 162 -4.99 -7.50 -0.74
CA ARG A 162 -5.50 -7.14 -2.06
C ARG A 162 -6.69 -8.03 -2.39
N ARG A 163 -7.84 -7.41 -2.67
CA ARG A 163 -9.08 -8.05 -3.10
C ARG A 163 -9.35 -7.83 -4.57
N PRO A 164 -9.76 -8.84 -5.34
CA PRO A 164 -10.01 -8.70 -6.77
C PRO A 164 -10.99 -7.59 -7.14
N ASP A 165 -12.03 -7.39 -6.32
CA ASP A 165 -13.14 -6.48 -6.63
C ASP A 165 -13.13 -5.18 -5.78
N GLU A 166 -12.34 -5.12 -4.71
CA GLU A 166 -12.32 -4.00 -3.76
C GLU A 166 -10.97 -3.25 -3.74
N GLY A 167 -9.93 -3.79 -4.41
CA GLY A 167 -8.58 -3.22 -4.42
C GLY A 167 -7.80 -3.52 -3.14
N TRP A 168 -7.01 -2.56 -2.67
CA TRP A 168 -6.09 -2.73 -1.56
C TRP A 168 -6.66 -2.23 -0.23
N LEU A 169 -6.63 -3.09 0.79
CA LEU A 169 -6.83 -2.73 2.20
C LEU A 169 -5.45 -2.69 2.87
N VAL A 170 -4.93 -1.50 3.10
CA VAL A 170 -3.64 -1.30 3.79
C VAL A 170 -3.88 -1.14 5.28
N GLY A 171 -3.12 -1.87 6.10
CA GLY A 171 -3.30 -1.91 7.55
C GLY A 171 -4.70 -2.39 7.92
N PRO A 172 -5.13 -3.60 7.50
CA PRO A 172 -6.47 -4.07 7.77
C PRO A 172 -6.75 -4.17 9.27
N ASP A 173 -7.99 -3.85 9.66
CA ASP A 173 -8.42 -4.04 11.02
C ASP A 173 -8.35 -5.53 11.42
N LEU A 174 -8.09 -5.81 12.69
CA LEU A 174 -7.93 -7.18 13.20
C LEU A 174 -9.17 -8.06 12.99
N ASP A 175 -10.36 -7.46 12.96
CA ASP A 175 -11.64 -8.13 12.70
C ASP A 175 -11.96 -8.29 11.21
N THR A 176 -11.08 -7.81 10.32
CA THR A 176 -11.26 -7.96 8.87
C THR A 176 -11.31 -9.44 8.50
N THR A 177 -12.37 -9.85 7.80
CA THR A 177 -12.52 -11.23 7.33
C THR A 177 -11.71 -11.46 6.07
N ILE A 178 -10.87 -12.49 6.08
CA ILE A 178 -10.09 -13.00 4.94
C ILE A 178 -11.04 -13.78 4.02
N ARG A 179 -10.96 -13.56 2.71
CA ARG A 179 -11.83 -14.19 1.70
C ARG A 179 -11.03 -14.99 0.68
N VAL A 180 -11.67 -15.99 0.09
CA VAL A 180 -11.13 -16.68 -1.09
C VAL A 180 -10.86 -15.65 -2.20
N GLY A 181 -9.71 -15.71 -2.83
CA GLY A 181 -9.24 -14.77 -3.85
C GLY A 181 -8.46 -13.58 -3.29
N ASP A 182 -8.45 -13.37 -1.97
CA ASP A 182 -7.58 -12.37 -1.36
C ASP A 182 -6.10 -12.75 -1.58
N VAL A 183 -5.26 -11.74 -1.69
CA VAL A 183 -3.80 -11.87 -1.60
C VAL A 183 -3.35 -11.12 -0.37
N ILE A 184 -2.77 -11.83 0.58
CA ILE A 184 -2.31 -11.27 1.84
C ILE A 184 -0.83 -10.91 1.72
N ILE A 185 -0.47 -9.68 2.05
CA ILE A 185 0.90 -9.24 2.25
C ILE A 185 1.16 -9.22 3.74
N SER A 186 2.13 -10.00 4.19
CA SER A 186 2.50 -10.06 5.59
C SER A 186 4.01 -9.88 5.78
N LYS A 187 4.38 -9.37 6.97
CA LYS A 187 5.75 -9.20 7.41
C LYS A 187 5.96 -10.00 8.70
N GLY A 188 7.05 -10.74 8.78
CA GLY A 188 7.36 -11.53 9.96
C GLY A 188 8.71 -12.19 9.89
N THR A 189 9.04 -13.01 10.90
CA THR A 189 10.23 -13.86 10.83
C THR A 189 10.06 -14.90 9.72
N ARG A 190 11.17 -15.44 9.22
CA ARG A 190 11.14 -16.51 8.20
C ARG A 190 10.33 -17.73 8.64
N THR A 191 10.40 -18.08 9.93
CA THR A 191 9.63 -19.20 10.51
C THR A 191 8.15 -18.90 10.51
N SER A 192 7.74 -17.75 11.05
CA SER A 192 6.32 -17.32 11.08
C SER A 192 5.71 -17.16 9.70
N ALA A 193 6.49 -16.66 8.75
CA ALA A 193 6.06 -16.51 7.36
C ALA A 193 5.80 -17.88 6.70
N THR A 194 6.64 -18.89 6.99
CA THR A 194 6.45 -20.25 6.49
C THR A 194 5.21 -20.91 7.13
N GLU A 195 5.02 -20.74 8.43
CA GLU A 195 3.84 -21.22 9.13
C GLU A 195 2.55 -20.58 8.59
N PHE A 196 2.57 -19.25 8.41
CA PHE A 196 1.44 -18.52 7.84
C PHE A 196 1.11 -19.00 6.41
N ALA A 197 2.11 -19.16 5.56
CA ALA A 197 1.93 -19.68 4.20
C ALA A 197 1.33 -21.09 4.20
N SER A 198 1.72 -21.96 5.15
CA SER A 198 1.18 -23.32 5.26
C SER A 198 -0.31 -23.36 5.60
N LEU A 199 -0.86 -22.32 6.23
CA LEU A 199 -2.31 -22.18 6.49
C LEU A 199 -3.10 -21.83 5.22
N ALA A 200 -2.42 -21.29 4.21
CA ALA A 200 -3.02 -20.96 2.92
C ALA A 200 -3.04 -22.16 1.95
N ASP A 201 -2.14 -23.12 2.15
CA ASP A 201 -2.09 -24.33 1.35
C ASP A 201 -3.29 -25.24 1.65
N VAL A 202 -3.81 -25.91 0.61
CA VAL A 202 -4.96 -26.84 0.66
C VAL A 202 -4.51 -28.26 0.97
#